data_798c24df3b1e4dd9a49dd7ce69d633d5
#
_entry.id   798c24df3b1e4dd9a49dd7ce69d633d5
#
_cell.length_a   1.000
_cell.length_b   1.000
_cell.length_c   1.000
_cell.angle_alpha   90.00
_cell.angle_beta   90.00
_cell.angle_gamma   90.00
#
_symmetry.space_group_name_H-M   'P 1'
#
loop_
_entity.id
_entity.type
_entity.pdbx_description
1 polymer ?
#
loop_
_entity_poly.entity_id
_entity_poly.type
_entity_poly.pdbx_seq_one_letter_code
_entity_poly.pdbx_strand_id
1 'polypeptide(L)'
;YIGYRDYNMRDNNIKDNHGGKSRQSTKGQNSWLIAVIVVLVLMLTIGIVVTTLAYIGGARFSSISGKSSFGGNSVAVLDVQGEIGDVSARATYNHDWTMHTINELIDDSSNKGIVIRVNSPGGSVYTSDELYEELMKYKSETKRPVYFYFQDQAASGGYYIAMAGDKIYANRNTWTGSIGVKTGTLYDVRGLLDKLGIKTNTITSGRNKAMGSMTTELTDEQREILQSLIDEAYNQFVTIVAKGRNMSESRVREIADGRVYSASQAK
;
A
#
# COMPACT_ATOMS: atom_id res chain seq x y z
N TYR A 1 50.06 -3.32 -42.45
CA TYR A 1 50.86 -3.68 -43.63
C TYR A 1 49.94 -4.44 -44.59
N ILE A 2 49.51 -3.77 -45.66
CA ILE A 2 49.73 -4.04 -47.12
C ILE A 2 48.96 -5.31 -47.55
N GLY A 3 48.08 -5.31 -48.51
CA GLY A 3 47.82 -4.49 -49.71
C GLY A 3 46.82 -5.23 -50.57
N TYR A 4 46.00 -4.48 -51.19
CA TYR A 4 45.79 -4.32 -52.65
C TYR A 4 45.82 -5.57 -53.57
N ARG A 5 44.71 -5.77 -54.28
CA ARG A 5 44.67 -5.61 -55.74
C ARG A 5 43.34 -5.98 -56.37
N ASP A 6 42.89 -5.02 -57.16
CA ASP A 6 41.95 -5.11 -58.26
C ASP A 6 42.21 -6.25 -59.24
N TYR A 7 41.17 -6.64 -60.01
CA TYR A 7 41.24 -6.69 -61.45
C TYR A 7 39.87 -6.68 -62.10
N ASN A 8 39.77 -5.70 -63.03
CA ASN A 8 38.77 -5.45 -64.08
C ASN A 8 38.73 -6.56 -65.16
N MET A 9 37.65 -6.64 -65.84
CA MET A 9 37.43 -6.35 -67.31
C MET A 9 36.23 -7.13 -67.84
N ARG A 10 35.27 -6.37 -68.39
CA ARG A 10 34.88 -6.26 -69.83
C ARG A 10 34.45 -7.58 -70.51
N ASP A 11 33.44 -7.62 -71.29
CA ASP A 11 32.84 -6.77 -72.33
C ASP A 11 31.54 -7.35 -72.89
N ASN A 12 30.74 -6.42 -73.38
CA ASN A 12 29.99 -6.45 -74.62
C ASN A 12 28.65 -7.18 -74.80
N ASN A 13 27.63 -6.34 -74.95
CA ASN A 13 26.80 -6.11 -76.14
C ASN A 13 25.77 -7.18 -76.58
N ILE A 14 24.54 -6.79 -76.69
CA ILE A 14 23.80 -6.46 -77.91
C ILE A 14 22.30 -6.30 -77.60
N LYS A 15 21.77 -5.24 -78.16
CA LYS A 15 20.39 -4.79 -78.28
C LYS A 15 19.34 -5.92 -78.48
N ASP A 16 18.15 -5.76 -77.92
CA ASP A 16 17.01 -5.49 -78.81
C ASP A 16 15.80 -4.93 -78.01
N ASN A 17 15.16 -4.09 -78.69
CA ASN A 17 14.08 -3.20 -78.41
C ASN A 17 12.72 -3.92 -78.59
N HIS A 18 11.87 -3.93 -77.53
CA HIS A 18 10.41 -3.94 -77.76
C HIS A 18 9.68 -3.29 -76.60
N GLY A 19 8.98 -2.24 -76.89
CA GLY A 19 8.14 -1.48 -75.96
C GLY A 19 6.97 -2.29 -75.40
N GLY A 20 6.85 -2.24 -74.11
CA GLY A 20 5.67 -2.65 -73.37
C GLY A 20 5.42 -1.71 -72.23
N LYS A 21 4.55 -0.73 -72.42
CA LYS A 21 4.07 0.12 -71.31
C LYS A 21 3.32 -0.76 -70.30
N SER A 22 3.97 -1.23 -69.23
CA SER A 22 3.28 -1.80 -68.12
C SER A 22 2.72 -0.67 -67.22
N ARG A 23 1.41 -0.57 -67.15
CA ARG A 23 0.71 0.21 -66.11
C ARG A 23 1.19 -0.28 -64.75
N GLN A 24 2.02 0.46 -64.09
CA GLN A 24 2.29 0.27 -62.65
C GLN A 24 1.00 0.55 -61.88
N SER A 25 0.49 -0.49 -61.26
CA SER A 25 -0.65 -0.47 -60.36
C SER A 25 -0.30 0.34 -59.11
N THR A 26 -0.96 1.47 -58.94
CA THR A 26 -0.88 2.33 -57.74
C THR A 26 -1.56 1.72 -56.49
N LYS A 27 -1.67 0.38 -56.42
CA LYS A 27 -2.35 -0.32 -55.31
C LYS A 27 -1.52 -0.47 -54.04
N GLY A 28 -0.20 -0.19 -54.05
CA GLY A 28 0.67 -0.40 -52.89
C GLY A 28 0.82 0.82 -51.97
N GLN A 29 0.51 2.03 -52.46
CA GLN A 29 0.81 3.28 -51.75
C GLN A 29 -0.28 3.67 -50.72
N ASN A 30 -1.53 3.16 -50.90
CA ASN A 30 -2.64 3.47 -50.02
C ASN A 30 -2.84 2.46 -48.87
N SER A 31 -2.28 1.26 -48.97
CA SER A 31 -2.44 0.21 -47.96
C SER A 31 -1.68 0.55 -46.65
N TRP A 32 -0.52 1.20 -46.75
CA TRP A 32 0.22 1.67 -45.61
C TRP A 32 -0.51 2.82 -44.89
N LEU A 33 -1.06 3.79 -45.64
CA LEU A 33 -1.88 4.87 -45.10
C LEU A 33 -3.14 4.33 -44.38
N ILE A 34 -3.78 3.35 -44.95
CA ILE A 34 -4.95 2.68 -44.35
C ILE A 34 -4.53 1.99 -43.04
N ALA A 35 -3.40 1.27 -43.01
CA ALA A 35 -2.88 0.63 -41.79
C ALA A 35 -2.57 1.65 -40.70
N VAL A 36 -1.94 2.78 -41.03
CA VAL A 36 -1.67 3.87 -40.07
C VAL A 36 -2.96 4.48 -39.51
N ILE A 37 -3.94 4.73 -40.37
CA ILE A 37 -5.25 5.27 -39.95
C ILE A 37 -5.97 4.28 -39.02
N VAL A 38 -5.95 2.98 -39.33
CA VAL A 38 -6.55 1.95 -38.46
C VAL A 38 -5.87 1.92 -37.09
N VAL A 39 -4.54 2.00 -37.03
CA VAL A 39 -3.80 2.03 -35.75
C VAL A 39 -4.13 3.30 -34.96
N LEU A 40 -4.21 4.45 -35.61
CA LEU A 40 -4.58 5.72 -34.96
C LEU A 40 -6.00 5.70 -34.41
N VAL A 41 -6.97 5.14 -35.17
CA VAL A 41 -8.35 4.99 -34.73
C VAL A 41 -8.44 4.02 -33.56
N LEU A 42 -7.69 2.90 -33.58
CA LEU A 42 -7.61 1.96 -32.45
C LEU A 42 -7.00 2.61 -31.19
N MET A 43 -5.94 3.38 -31.32
CA MET A 43 -5.37 4.13 -30.19
C MET A 43 -6.34 5.17 -29.64
N LEU A 44 -7.05 5.87 -30.50
CA LEU A 44 -8.05 6.87 -30.11
C LEU A 44 -9.23 6.20 -29.37
N THR A 45 -9.72 5.06 -29.86
CA THR A 45 -10.82 4.32 -29.21
C THR A 45 -10.41 3.73 -27.89
N ILE A 46 -9.19 3.19 -27.79
CA ILE A 46 -8.63 2.70 -26.50
C ILE A 46 -8.47 3.88 -25.52
N GLY A 47 -7.97 5.02 -25.97
CA GLY A 47 -7.86 6.24 -25.17
C GLY A 47 -9.22 6.71 -24.62
N ILE A 48 -10.25 6.72 -25.47
CA ILE A 48 -11.62 7.07 -25.06
C ILE A 48 -12.18 6.05 -24.06
N VAL A 49 -11.98 4.75 -24.27
CA VAL A 49 -12.43 3.70 -23.33
C VAL A 49 -11.71 3.83 -21.98
N VAL A 50 -10.39 4.05 -21.98
CA VAL A 50 -9.63 4.23 -20.74
C VAL A 50 -10.06 5.49 -20.00
N THR A 51 -10.27 6.60 -20.70
CA THR A 51 -10.73 7.86 -20.06
C THR A 51 -12.18 7.76 -19.58
N THR A 52 -13.06 7.08 -20.29
CA THR A 52 -14.43 6.85 -19.82
C THR A 52 -14.49 5.88 -18.65
N LEU A 53 -13.66 4.82 -18.63
CA LEU A 53 -13.53 3.92 -17.48
C LEU A 53 -12.92 4.65 -16.26
N ALA A 54 -11.93 5.51 -16.45
CA ALA A 54 -11.38 6.34 -15.40
C ALA A 54 -12.40 7.37 -14.88
N TYR A 55 -13.20 7.97 -15.76
CA TYR A 55 -14.26 8.90 -15.39
C TYR A 55 -15.41 8.20 -14.64
N ILE A 56 -15.83 7.00 -15.09
CA ILE A 56 -16.86 6.18 -14.42
C ILE A 56 -16.30 5.60 -13.11
N GLY A 57 -15.03 5.20 -13.07
CA GLY A 57 -14.34 4.76 -11.85
C GLY A 57 -14.16 5.90 -10.84
N GLY A 58 -13.79 7.09 -11.29
CA GLY A 58 -13.66 8.29 -10.46
C GLY A 58 -15.00 8.84 -9.98
N ALA A 59 -16.06 8.71 -10.78
CA ALA A 59 -17.40 9.17 -10.38
C ALA A 59 -18.05 8.33 -9.26
N ARG A 60 -17.53 7.12 -8.98
CA ARG A 60 -17.99 6.31 -7.83
C ARG A 60 -17.29 6.68 -6.51
N PHE A 61 -16.24 7.49 -6.56
CA PHE A 61 -15.57 8.06 -5.39
C PHE A 61 -15.97 9.52 -5.11
N SER A 62 -17.03 9.99 -5.74
CA SER A 62 -17.65 11.24 -5.36
C SER A 62 -18.33 11.04 -4.01
N SER A 63 -17.58 11.38 -2.95
CA SER A 63 -18.04 11.73 -1.62
C SER A 63 -19.57 11.64 -1.46
N ILE A 64 -20.02 10.57 -0.81
CA ILE A 64 -21.22 10.68 0.01
C ILE A 64 -20.86 11.58 1.20
N SER A 65 -20.57 12.83 0.93
CA SER A 65 -20.72 13.93 1.86
C SER A 65 -22.23 14.28 1.87
N GLY A 66 -22.99 13.27 2.22
CA GLY A 66 -24.34 13.49 2.67
C GLY A 66 -24.23 14.11 4.06
N LYS A 67 -24.17 15.43 4.17
CA LYS A 67 -24.73 16.09 5.35
C LYS A 67 -26.19 15.63 5.40
N SER A 68 -26.44 14.48 6.01
CA SER A 68 -27.78 14.13 6.43
C SER A 68 -28.09 15.10 7.56
N SER A 69 -28.69 16.23 7.20
CA SER A 69 -29.31 17.15 8.14
C SER A 69 -30.55 16.47 8.73
N PHE A 70 -30.33 15.37 9.41
CA PHE A 70 -31.28 14.90 10.41
C PHE A 70 -31.00 15.76 11.63
N GLY A 71 -31.88 16.71 11.92
CA GLY A 71 -31.82 17.59 13.08
C GLY A 71 -31.95 16.84 14.41
N GLY A 72 -30.95 15.98 14.72
CA GLY A 72 -30.91 15.16 15.93
C GLY A 72 -29.50 14.67 16.25
N ASN A 73 -29.32 14.17 17.48
CA ASN A 73 -28.08 13.57 17.93
C ASN A 73 -27.69 12.35 17.07
N SER A 74 -26.42 12.24 16.71
CA SER A 74 -25.86 11.16 15.88
C SER A 74 -24.73 10.42 16.56
N VAL A 75 -24.51 9.18 16.17
CA VAL A 75 -23.31 8.42 16.48
C VAL A 75 -22.64 8.04 15.15
N ALA A 76 -21.38 8.41 14.99
CA ALA A 76 -20.64 8.07 13.80
C ALA A 76 -20.20 6.61 13.85
N VAL A 77 -20.24 5.91 12.70
CA VAL A 77 -19.69 4.58 12.54
C VAL A 77 -18.59 4.64 11.49
N LEU A 78 -17.35 4.34 11.88
CA LEU A 78 -16.20 4.35 11.00
C LEU A 78 -15.66 2.91 10.85
N ASP A 79 -15.22 2.58 9.65
CA ASP A 79 -14.69 1.26 9.33
C ASP A 79 -13.17 1.30 9.16
N VAL A 80 -12.48 0.41 9.87
CA VAL A 80 -11.07 0.10 9.66
C VAL A 80 -10.99 -1.31 9.08
N GLN A 81 -10.93 -1.39 7.75
CA GLN A 81 -10.99 -2.63 6.99
C GLN A 81 -9.67 -2.87 6.24
N GLY A 82 -9.04 -4.04 6.46
CA GLY A 82 -7.78 -4.40 5.80
C GLY A 82 -6.55 -3.84 6.52
N GLU A 83 -5.42 -3.77 5.82
CA GLU A 83 -4.14 -3.33 6.39
C GLU A 83 -4.11 -1.82 6.62
N ILE A 84 -3.74 -1.42 7.84
CA ILE A 84 -3.63 -0.01 8.22
C ILE A 84 -2.35 0.57 7.60
N GLY A 85 -2.51 1.61 6.76
CA GLY A 85 -1.39 2.24 6.05
C GLY A 85 -1.05 1.57 4.72
N ASP A 86 -1.88 0.64 4.21
CA ASP A 86 -1.78 0.18 2.83
C ASP A 86 -2.13 1.34 1.88
N VAL A 87 -1.19 1.68 1.00
CA VAL A 87 -1.34 2.73 -0.03
C VAL A 87 -1.55 2.14 -1.44
N SER A 88 -1.75 0.83 -1.54
CA SER A 88 -1.98 0.18 -2.82
C SER A 88 -3.34 0.56 -3.40
N ALA A 89 -3.49 0.38 -4.73
CA ALA A 89 -4.78 0.59 -5.40
C ALA A 89 -5.89 -0.39 -4.95
N ARG A 90 -5.56 -1.39 -4.11
CA ARG A 90 -6.49 -2.35 -3.52
C ARG A 90 -6.78 -2.08 -2.05
N ALA A 91 -6.19 -1.03 -1.48
CA ALA A 91 -6.42 -0.65 -0.10
C ALA A 91 -7.92 -0.48 0.17
N THR A 92 -8.38 -1.09 1.24
CA THR A 92 -9.78 -1.00 1.69
C THR A 92 -9.95 -0.02 2.84
N TYR A 93 -8.84 0.41 3.45
CA TYR A 93 -8.78 1.45 4.47
C TYR A 93 -8.23 2.75 3.88
N ASN A 94 -8.91 3.85 4.11
CA ASN A 94 -8.46 5.18 3.71
C ASN A 94 -8.15 6.01 4.95
N HIS A 95 -6.86 6.14 5.23
CA HIS A 95 -6.39 6.82 6.44
C HIS A 95 -6.74 8.31 6.44
N ASP A 96 -6.43 9.03 5.36
CA ASP A 96 -6.65 10.47 5.27
C ASP A 96 -8.12 10.83 5.43
N TRP A 97 -9.01 10.04 4.81
CA TRP A 97 -10.44 10.19 4.98
C TRP A 97 -10.89 9.97 6.42
N THR A 98 -10.35 8.95 7.09
CA THR A 98 -10.69 8.63 8.49
C THR A 98 -10.23 9.74 9.41
N MET A 99 -9.01 10.23 9.26
CA MET A 99 -8.45 11.34 10.05
C MET A 99 -9.27 12.63 9.85
N HIS A 100 -9.57 12.98 8.58
CA HIS A 100 -10.40 14.12 8.26
C HIS A 100 -11.80 14.02 8.88
N THR A 101 -12.43 12.84 8.78
CA THR A 101 -13.75 12.60 9.35
C THR A 101 -13.75 12.74 10.87
N ILE A 102 -12.76 12.21 11.59
CA ILE A 102 -12.67 12.36 13.03
C ILE A 102 -12.54 13.84 13.42
N ASN A 103 -11.73 14.62 12.68
CA ASN A 103 -11.60 16.04 12.90
C ASN A 103 -12.94 16.80 12.68
N GLU A 104 -13.68 16.49 11.62
CA GLU A 104 -15.02 17.06 11.41
C GLU A 104 -15.99 16.70 12.55
N LEU A 105 -15.89 15.48 13.10
CA LEU A 105 -16.73 15.04 14.21
C LEU A 105 -16.41 15.75 15.53
N ILE A 106 -15.19 16.27 15.72
CA ILE A 106 -14.84 17.10 16.88
C ILE A 106 -15.73 18.35 16.90
N ASP A 107 -15.84 19.02 15.76
CA ASP A 107 -16.59 20.29 15.62
C ASP A 107 -18.10 20.08 15.48
N ASP A 108 -18.57 18.87 15.19
CA ASP A 108 -19.99 18.57 15.07
C ASP A 108 -20.66 18.40 16.43
N SER A 109 -21.39 19.40 16.88
CA SER A 109 -22.13 19.37 18.16
C SER A 109 -23.27 18.32 18.20
N SER A 110 -23.75 17.86 17.05
CA SER A 110 -24.79 16.82 16.96
C SER A 110 -24.20 15.41 17.17
N ASN A 111 -22.91 15.20 16.92
CA ASN A 111 -22.24 13.95 17.19
C ASN A 111 -22.18 13.66 18.70
N LYS A 112 -22.48 12.43 19.12
CA LYS A 112 -22.50 12.00 20.54
C LYS A 112 -21.50 10.87 20.83
N GLY A 113 -20.77 10.39 19.83
CA GLY A 113 -19.79 9.35 19.99
C GLY A 113 -19.39 8.72 18.68
N ILE A 114 -18.35 7.90 18.73
CA ILE A 114 -17.84 7.14 17.58
C ILE A 114 -17.86 5.64 17.90
N VAL A 115 -18.29 4.85 16.93
CA VAL A 115 -18.10 3.39 16.92
C VAL A 115 -17.12 3.05 15.79
N ILE A 116 -15.98 2.46 16.13
CA ILE A 116 -15.00 1.96 15.16
C ILE A 116 -15.22 0.47 14.96
N ARG A 117 -15.58 0.06 13.74
CA ARG A 117 -15.64 -1.34 13.35
C ARG A 117 -14.29 -1.76 12.77
N VAL A 118 -13.63 -2.73 13.37
CA VAL A 118 -12.30 -3.17 12.97
C VAL A 118 -12.35 -4.57 12.38
N ASN A 119 -11.85 -4.70 11.16
CA ASN A 119 -11.51 -5.96 10.52
C ASN A 119 -10.12 -5.84 9.86
N SER A 120 -9.08 -5.89 10.69
CA SER A 120 -7.72 -5.56 10.27
C SER A 120 -6.67 -6.47 10.91
N PRO A 121 -5.68 -6.93 10.14
CA PRO A 121 -4.51 -7.62 10.68
C PRO A 121 -3.53 -6.67 11.40
N GLY A 122 -3.76 -5.36 11.34
CA GLY A 122 -2.83 -4.30 11.71
C GLY A 122 -2.19 -3.66 10.49
N GLY A 123 -0.96 -3.20 10.63
CA GLY A 123 -0.22 -2.54 9.54
C GLY A 123 0.88 -1.63 10.05
N SER A 124 1.04 -0.47 9.42
CA SER A 124 2.07 0.52 9.75
C SER A 124 1.96 0.99 11.20
N VAL A 125 3.09 0.99 11.93
CA VAL A 125 3.18 1.53 13.29
C VAL A 125 2.79 2.99 13.30
N TYR A 126 3.37 3.80 12.40
CA TYR A 126 3.08 5.22 12.29
C TYR A 126 1.59 5.50 12.08
N THR A 127 0.98 4.87 11.09
CA THR A 127 -0.44 5.10 10.76
C THR A 127 -1.38 4.64 11.88
N SER A 128 -1.02 3.57 12.59
CA SER A 128 -1.79 3.10 13.74
C SER A 128 -1.70 4.05 14.93
N ASP A 129 -0.52 4.59 15.18
CA ASP A 129 -0.29 5.56 16.25
C ASP A 129 -1.00 6.89 15.97
N GLU A 130 -0.91 7.38 14.74
CA GLU A 130 -1.58 8.62 14.31
C GLU A 130 -3.10 8.53 14.50
N LEU A 131 -3.71 7.39 14.12
CA LEU A 131 -5.15 7.17 14.35
C LEU A 131 -5.48 7.06 15.86
N TYR A 132 -4.64 6.39 16.64
CA TYR A 132 -4.81 6.31 18.08
C TYR A 132 -4.81 7.72 18.72
N GLU A 133 -3.81 8.54 18.39
CA GLU A 133 -3.69 9.89 18.92
C GLU A 133 -4.86 10.80 18.50
N GLU A 134 -5.34 10.69 17.27
CA GLU A 134 -6.51 11.46 16.79
C GLU A 134 -7.80 11.06 17.54
N LEU A 135 -7.98 9.77 17.83
CA LEU A 135 -9.10 9.32 18.66
C LEU A 135 -8.97 9.78 20.11
N MET A 136 -7.75 9.80 20.66
CA MET A 136 -7.49 10.33 22.00
C MET A 136 -7.76 11.84 22.05
N LYS A 137 -7.41 12.60 21.00
CA LYS A 137 -7.72 14.01 20.84
C LYS A 137 -9.24 14.23 20.79
N TYR A 138 -9.96 13.46 19.95
CA TYR A 138 -11.43 13.51 19.91
C TYR A 138 -12.04 13.33 21.31
N LYS A 139 -11.61 12.33 22.08
CA LYS A 139 -12.09 12.10 23.44
C LYS A 139 -11.75 13.25 24.38
N SER A 140 -10.53 13.77 24.30
CA SER A 140 -10.05 14.82 25.21
C SER A 140 -10.79 16.14 24.99
N GLU A 141 -11.10 16.50 23.75
CA GLU A 141 -11.75 17.75 23.38
C GLU A 141 -13.29 17.69 23.53
N THR A 142 -13.87 16.57 23.14
CA THR A 142 -15.34 16.46 23.11
C THR A 142 -15.95 15.83 24.35
N LYS A 143 -15.20 15.06 25.13
CA LYS A 143 -15.67 14.20 26.23
C LYS A 143 -16.72 13.16 25.80
N ARG A 144 -16.75 12.82 24.50
CA ARG A 144 -17.68 11.85 23.92
C ARG A 144 -17.03 10.47 23.85
N PRO A 145 -17.81 9.36 23.99
CA PRO A 145 -17.26 8.02 24.01
C PRO A 145 -16.81 7.55 22.63
N VAL A 146 -15.77 6.70 22.64
CA VAL A 146 -15.32 5.92 21.48
C VAL A 146 -15.44 4.44 21.82
N TYR A 147 -16.18 3.70 21.02
CA TYR A 147 -16.35 2.26 21.18
C TYR A 147 -15.77 1.52 20.00
N PHE A 148 -15.20 0.33 20.27
CA PHE A 148 -14.67 -0.54 19.25
C PHE A 148 -15.51 -1.81 19.12
N TYR A 149 -15.75 -2.21 17.89
CA TYR A 149 -16.36 -3.48 17.55
C TYR A 149 -15.44 -4.30 16.65
N PHE A 150 -14.89 -5.36 17.18
CA PHE A 150 -14.01 -6.27 16.46
C PHE A 150 -14.82 -7.27 15.65
N GLN A 151 -14.57 -7.35 14.35
CA GLN A 151 -15.17 -8.30 13.44
C GLN A 151 -14.33 -9.58 13.38
N ASP A 152 -13.91 -10.07 12.21
CA ASP A 152 -13.17 -11.32 12.09
C ASP A 152 -11.82 -11.24 12.79
N GLN A 153 -11.12 -10.11 12.60
CA GLN A 153 -9.85 -9.85 13.28
C GLN A 153 -9.66 -8.38 13.63
N ALA A 154 -8.97 -8.15 14.73
CA ALA A 154 -8.46 -6.87 15.16
C ALA A 154 -7.14 -7.12 15.88
N ALA A 155 -6.06 -7.21 15.11
CA ALA A 155 -4.75 -7.66 15.59
C ALA A 155 -3.67 -6.61 15.32
N SER A 156 -2.57 -6.63 16.09
CA SER A 156 -1.43 -5.72 15.91
C SER A 156 -1.90 -4.25 15.91
N GLY A 157 -1.64 -3.48 14.85
CA GLY A 157 -2.14 -2.10 14.71
C GLY A 157 -3.65 -1.97 14.90
N GLY A 158 -4.45 -2.98 14.50
CA GLY A 158 -5.90 -3.00 14.73
C GLY A 158 -6.27 -3.11 16.22
N TYR A 159 -5.44 -3.78 17.03
CA TYR A 159 -5.58 -3.82 18.48
C TYR A 159 -5.02 -2.54 19.13
N TYR A 160 -3.91 -2.01 18.59
CA TYR A 160 -3.30 -0.78 19.04
C TYR A 160 -4.28 0.40 19.07
N ILE A 161 -4.94 0.67 17.94
CA ILE A 161 -5.91 1.77 17.85
C ILE A 161 -7.07 1.61 18.82
N ALA A 162 -7.45 0.37 19.13
CA ALA A 162 -8.56 0.10 20.05
C ALA A 162 -8.26 0.46 21.50
N MET A 163 -7.00 0.72 21.83
CA MET A 163 -6.62 1.22 23.16
C MET A 163 -7.09 2.66 23.42
N ALA A 164 -7.49 3.40 22.40
CA ALA A 164 -8.17 4.68 22.53
C ALA A 164 -9.64 4.52 22.98
N GLY A 165 -10.21 3.32 22.87
CA GLY A 165 -11.62 3.06 23.16
C GLY A 165 -11.97 3.06 24.65
N ASP A 166 -13.19 3.48 24.96
CA ASP A 166 -13.77 3.36 26.29
C ASP A 166 -14.23 1.92 26.54
N LYS A 167 -14.60 1.20 25.48
CA LYS A 167 -14.99 -0.20 25.54
C LYS A 167 -14.77 -0.91 24.21
N ILE A 168 -14.36 -2.16 24.30
CA ILE A 168 -14.17 -3.05 23.16
C ILE A 168 -15.21 -4.17 23.22
N TYR A 169 -15.89 -4.36 22.10
CA TYR A 169 -16.80 -5.48 21.87
C TYR A 169 -16.20 -6.38 20.79
N ALA A 170 -16.25 -7.68 20.97
CA ALA A 170 -15.74 -8.65 20.02
C ALA A 170 -16.73 -9.80 19.80
N ASN A 171 -16.80 -10.31 18.57
CA ASN A 171 -17.45 -11.60 18.35
C ASN A 171 -16.61 -12.71 19.02
N ARG A 172 -17.25 -13.75 19.52
CA ARG A 172 -16.55 -14.87 20.17
C ARG A 172 -15.48 -15.54 19.31
N ASN A 173 -15.61 -15.44 17.99
CA ASN A 173 -14.67 -16.01 17.01
C ASN A 173 -13.63 -15.00 16.50
N THR A 174 -13.65 -13.77 16.99
CA THR A 174 -12.65 -12.75 16.64
C THR A 174 -11.25 -13.20 17.02
N TRP A 175 -10.30 -12.94 16.13
CA TRP A 175 -8.87 -13.02 16.42
C TRP A 175 -8.33 -11.64 16.74
N THR A 176 -7.57 -11.54 17.84
CA THR A 176 -7.04 -10.26 18.34
C THR A 176 -5.66 -10.44 18.97
N GLY A 177 -5.13 -9.42 19.62
CA GLY A 177 -3.79 -9.43 20.19
C GLY A 177 -2.74 -9.15 19.15
N SER A 178 -1.79 -10.07 18.91
CA SER A 178 -0.60 -9.83 18.08
C SER A 178 0.14 -8.56 18.53
N ILE A 179 0.29 -8.41 19.85
CA ILE A 179 1.00 -7.28 20.46
C ILE A 179 2.49 -7.52 20.24
N GLY A 180 3.02 -6.85 19.25
CA GLY A 180 4.40 -7.01 18.80
C GLY A 180 4.69 -6.13 17.58
N VAL A 181 5.98 -5.92 17.32
CA VAL A 181 6.46 -5.14 16.18
C VAL A 181 7.51 -5.95 15.43
N LYS A 182 7.50 -5.85 14.13
CA LYS A 182 8.50 -6.49 13.25
C LYS A 182 8.90 -5.55 12.12
N THR A 183 10.10 -5.72 11.60
CA THR A 183 10.45 -5.19 10.28
C THR A 183 9.67 -5.94 9.19
N GLY A 184 9.67 -5.45 7.98
CA GLY A 184 9.36 -6.29 6.82
C GLY A 184 10.31 -7.48 6.75
N THR A 185 9.94 -8.52 6.01
CA THR A 185 10.84 -9.67 5.79
C THR A 185 12.04 -9.23 4.97
N LEU A 186 13.24 -9.46 5.52
CA LEU A 186 14.50 -9.22 4.83
C LEU A 186 14.92 -10.52 4.14
N TYR A 187 15.04 -10.50 2.82
CA TYR A 187 15.45 -11.65 2.04
C TYR A 187 16.96 -11.54 1.73
N ASP A 188 17.68 -12.65 1.81
CA ASP A 188 19.06 -12.77 1.34
C ASP A 188 19.06 -13.63 0.08
N VAL A 189 19.31 -13.00 -1.06
CA VAL A 189 19.34 -13.70 -2.36
C VAL A 189 20.76 -13.86 -2.92
N ARG A 190 21.80 -13.54 -2.15
CA ARG A 190 23.22 -13.60 -2.59
C ARG A 190 23.57 -14.96 -3.17
N GLY A 191 23.27 -16.03 -2.45
CA GLY A 191 23.57 -17.39 -2.91
C GLY A 191 22.83 -17.80 -4.19
N LEU A 192 21.66 -17.23 -4.46
CA LEU A 192 20.95 -17.44 -5.74
C LEU A 192 21.64 -16.69 -6.88
N LEU A 193 21.99 -15.42 -6.65
CA LEU A 193 22.67 -14.58 -7.64
C LEU A 193 24.04 -15.18 -8.03
N ASP A 194 24.80 -15.70 -7.06
CA ASP A 194 26.07 -16.37 -7.31
C ASP A 194 25.89 -17.60 -8.21
N LYS A 195 24.86 -18.43 -7.97
CA LYS A 195 24.55 -19.59 -8.82
C LYS A 195 24.18 -19.20 -10.25
N LEU A 196 23.61 -18.02 -10.44
CA LEU A 196 23.25 -17.48 -11.75
C LEU A 196 24.38 -16.69 -12.42
N GLY A 197 25.54 -16.55 -11.76
CA GLY A 197 26.67 -15.76 -12.25
C GLY A 197 26.40 -14.24 -12.26
N ILE A 198 25.38 -13.78 -11.53
CA ILE A 198 25.02 -12.36 -11.44
C ILE A 198 25.80 -11.71 -10.30
N LYS A 199 26.56 -10.67 -10.63
CA LYS A 199 27.30 -9.88 -9.64
C LYS A 199 26.60 -8.58 -9.38
N THR A 200 26.38 -8.25 -8.11
CA THR A 200 25.82 -6.99 -7.66
C THR A 200 26.93 -6.09 -7.14
N ASN A 201 26.82 -4.79 -7.40
CA ASN A 201 27.74 -3.79 -6.90
C ASN A 201 26.92 -2.57 -6.45
N THR A 202 26.95 -2.26 -5.15
CA THR A 202 26.24 -1.13 -4.56
C THR A 202 27.25 -0.13 -4.01
N ILE A 203 27.22 1.07 -4.51
CA ILE A 203 28.08 2.18 -4.04
C ILE A 203 27.22 3.06 -3.13
N THR A 204 27.67 3.26 -1.89
CA THR A 204 26.92 4.06 -0.91
C THR A 204 27.80 5.09 -0.21
N SER A 205 27.19 6.17 0.24
CA SER A 205 27.77 7.07 1.22
C SER A 205 27.24 6.68 2.64
N GLY A 206 28.14 6.29 3.51
CA GLY A 206 27.80 5.80 4.85
C GLY A 206 27.59 4.29 4.89
N ARG A 207 28.24 3.66 5.87
CA ARG A 207 28.35 2.17 5.97
C ARG A 207 27.02 1.43 6.14
N ASN A 208 26.01 2.08 6.72
CA ASN A 208 24.70 1.47 6.97
C ASN A 208 23.64 1.84 5.92
N LYS A 209 24.00 2.57 4.84
CA LYS A 209 23.02 3.04 3.85
C LYS A 209 22.36 1.91 3.04
N ALA A 210 23.02 0.77 2.90
CA ALA A 210 22.50 -0.42 2.23
C ALA A 210 21.91 -1.46 3.21
N MET A 211 21.71 -1.07 4.48
CA MET A 211 21.13 -1.95 5.50
C MET A 211 19.76 -2.49 5.05
N GLY A 212 19.58 -3.81 5.14
CA GLY A 212 18.35 -4.48 4.69
C GLY A 212 18.26 -4.75 3.19
N SER A 213 19.32 -4.44 2.41
CA SER A 213 19.40 -4.87 1.00
C SER A 213 19.45 -6.39 0.91
N MET A 214 18.69 -6.96 -0.04
CA MET A 214 18.66 -8.41 -0.27
C MET A 214 19.95 -8.96 -0.92
N THR A 215 20.81 -8.06 -1.40
CA THR A 215 22.06 -8.42 -2.12
C THR A 215 23.33 -8.16 -1.31
N THR A 216 23.18 -7.68 -0.07
CA THR A 216 24.28 -7.48 0.85
C THR A 216 24.02 -8.21 2.18
N GLU A 217 25.10 -8.59 2.88
CA GLU A 217 24.97 -9.20 4.19
C GLU A 217 24.45 -8.20 5.21
N LEU A 218 23.52 -8.63 6.05
CA LEU A 218 23.10 -7.88 7.22
C LEU A 218 24.12 -8.14 8.34
N THR A 219 24.91 -7.12 8.66
CA THR A 219 25.92 -7.22 9.74
C THR A 219 25.25 -7.25 11.11
N ASP A 220 26.01 -7.71 12.15
CA ASP A 220 25.51 -7.72 13.52
C ASP A 220 25.18 -6.29 14.00
N GLU A 221 26.03 -5.31 13.69
CA GLU A 221 25.72 -3.89 13.97
C GLU A 221 24.41 -3.43 13.33
N GLN A 222 24.19 -3.76 12.07
CA GLN A 222 22.94 -3.40 11.37
C GLN A 222 21.74 -4.10 11.98
N ARG A 223 21.90 -5.35 12.43
CA ARG A 223 20.88 -6.08 13.16
C ARG A 223 20.53 -5.40 14.47
N GLU A 224 21.52 -4.98 15.24
CA GLU A 224 21.32 -4.24 16.49
C GLU A 224 20.60 -2.91 16.26
N ILE A 225 20.96 -2.17 15.20
CA ILE A 225 20.27 -0.92 14.83
C ILE A 225 18.78 -1.20 14.54
N LEU A 226 18.46 -2.21 13.72
CA LEU A 226 17.07 -2.56 13.42
C LEU A 226 16.33 -3.04 14.65
N GLN A 227 16.98 -3.85 15.51
CA GLN A 227 16.38 -4.35 16.74
C GLN A 227 16.03 -3.20 17.69
N SER A 228 16.90 -2.20 17.84
CA SER A 228 16.64 -1.05 18.71
C SER A 228 15.40 -0.25 18.28
N LEU A 229 15.18 -0.09 16.96
CA LEU A 229 13.97 0.57 16.44
C LEU A 229 12.71 -0.25 16.72
N ILE A 230 12.80 -1.58 16.57
CA ILE A 230 11.70 -2.49 16.89
C ILE A 230 11.36 -2.47 18.37
N ASP A 231 12.38 -2.47 19.24
CA ASP A 231 12.21 -2.45 20.69
C ASP A 231 11.59 -1.13 21.17
N GLU A 232 11.94 -0.01 20.56
CA GLU A 232 11.32 1.29 20.84
C GLU A 232 9.83 1.27 20.53
N ALA A 233 9.45 0.86 19.30
CA ALA A 233 8.06 0.77 18.89
C ALA A 233 7.26 -0.28 19.72
N TYR A 234 7.91 -1.40 20.09
CA TYR A 234 7.28 -2.40 20.96
C TYR A 234 7.03 -1.86 22.37
N ASN A 235 7.98 -1.13 22.95
CA ASN A 235 7.82 -0.51 24.26
C ASN A 235 6.67 0.50 24.27
N GLN A 236 6.54 1.30 23.21
CA GLN A 236 5.39 2.19 23.03
C GLN A 236 4.07 1.42 23.00
N PHE A 237 4.00 0.32 22.22
CA PHE A 237 2.80 -0.50 22.14
C PHE A 237 2.43 -1.08 23.52
N VAL A 238 3.40 -1.62 24.26
CA VAL A 238 3.20 -2.13 25.62
C VAL A 238 2.62 -1.05 26.55
N THR A 239 3.17 0.14 26.51
CA THR A 239 2.70 1.27 27.34
C THR A 239 1.26 1.66 27.01
N ILE A 240 0.92 1.69 25.72
CA ILE A 240 -0.43 2.02 25.24
C ILE A 240 -1.44 0.94 25.66
N VAL A 241 -1.07 -0.33 25.52
CA VAL A 241 -1.93 -1.44 25.98
C VAL A 241 -2.10 -1.41 27.51
N ALA A 242 -1.02 -1.14 28.25
CA ALA A 242 -1.08 -1.02 29.72
C ALA A 242 -2.09 0.06 30.15
N LYS A 243 -2.05 1.23 29.50
CA LYS A 243 -3.01 2.32 29.75
C LYS A 243 -4.43 1.95 29.33
N GLY A 244 -4.63 1.47 28.11
CA GLY A 244 -5.95 1.17 27.54
C GLY A 244 -6.66 0.00 28.23
N ARG A 245 -5.90 -0.96 28.81
CA ARG A 245 -6.42 -2.13 29.51
C ARG A 245 -6.34 -2.01 31.04
N ASN A 246 -5.82 -0.90 31.57
CA ASN A 246 -5.59 -0.68 32.99
C ASN A 246 -4.78 -1.82 33.63
N MET A 247 -3.66 -2.17 33.01
CA MET A 247 -2.73 -3.24 33.40
C MET A 247 -1.34 -2.66 33.69
N SER A 248 -0.53 -3.37 34.49
CA SER A 248 0.89 -3.03 34.57
C SER A 248 1.62 -3.42 33.28
N GLU A 249 2.65 -2.66 32.91
CA GLU A 249 3.48 -3.01 31.75
C GLU A 249 4.12 -4.39 31.88
N SER A 250 4.51 -4.80 33.10
CA SER A 250 5.04 -6.15 33.34
C SER A 250 4.04 -7.21 32.97
N ARG A 251 2.77 -7.03 33.34
CA ARG A 251 1.71 -7.97 32.98
C ARG A 251 1.42 -7.98 31.49
N VAL A 252 1.47 -6.82 30.83
CA VAL A 252 1.34 -6.73 29.37
C VAL A 252 2.47 -7.50 28.71
N ARG A 253 3.71 -7.34 29.13
CA ARG A 253 4.87 -8.05 28.55
C ARG A 253 4.76 -9.57 28.63
N GLU A 254 4.12 -10.11 29.66
CA GLU A 254 3.87 -11.56 29.79
C GLU A 254 2.96 -12.13 28.69
N ILE A 255 2.09 -11.29 28.12
CA ILE A 255 1.11 -11.67 27.10
C ILE A 255 1.38 -11.07 25.72
N ALA A 256 2.38 -10.20 25.61
CA ALA A 256 2.72 -9.42 24.41
C ALA A 256 3.93 -10.02 23.67
N ASP A 257 3.89 -11.31 23.39
CA ASP A 257 4.94 -12.01 22.63
C ASP A 257 4.64 -12.12 21.12
N GLY A 258 3.67 -11.33 20.64
CA GLY A 258 3.25 -11.31 19.23
C GLY A 258 2.20 -12.35 18.86
N ARG A 259 1.77 -13.20 19.79
CA ARG A 259 0.74 -14.20 19.50
C ARG A 259 -0.65 -13.58 19.33
N VAL A 260 -1.49 -14.27 18.55
CA VAL A 260 -2.93 -13.96 18.46
C VAL A 260 -3.70 -14.70 19.56
N TYR A 261 -4.83 -14.11 19.94
CA TYR A 261 -5.77 -14.62 20.91
C TYR A 261 -7.17 -14.71 20.29
N SER A 262 -7.96 -15.67 20.73
CA SER A 262 -9.41 -15.58 20.54
C SER A 262 -10.00 -14.51 21.46
N ALA A 263 -11.22 -14.04 21.16
CA ALA A 263 -11.91 -13.08 22.02
C ALA A 263 -12.07 -13.59 23.46
N SER A 264 -12.28 -14.90 23.65
CA SER A 264 -12.37 -15.51 24.99
C SER A 264 -11.05 -15.48 25.77
N GLN A 265 -9.92 -15.66 25.07
CA GLN A 265 -8.59 -15.60 25.70
C GLN A 265 -8.14 -14.16 26.00
N ALA A 266 -8.67 -13.19 25.25
CA ALA A 266 -8.35 -11.78 25.41
C ALA A 266 -9.20 -11.07 26.47
N LYS A 267 -10.19 -11.73 27.02
CA LYS A 267 -11.07 -11.22 28.08
C LYS A 267 -10.38 -11.31 29.45
#